data_7b960c5abb25b209cc16ab6b93ae1595
#
_entry.id   7b960c5abb25b209cc16ab6b93ae1595
#
_cell.length_a   1.000
_cell.length_b   1.000
_cell.length_c   1.000
_cell.angle_alpha   90.00
_cell.angle_beta   90.00
_cell.angle_gamma   90.00
#
_symmetry.space_group_name_H-M   'P 1'
#
loop_
_entity.id
_entity.type
_entity.pdbx_description
1 polymer ?
#
loop_
_entity_poly.entity_id
_entity_poly.type
_entity_poly.pdbx_seq_one_letter_code
_entity_poly.pdbx_strand_id
1 'polypeptide(L)'
;MIYFFYGPDSTLLSQKVKTEVRGKVDISDQLQFIKFNSFQDTVQDVVMESLSTSFLGEPKVVVLENCYFLSNSKEKVPPLDKQQDFKSLIDYINFPNPDTNLYLLMVGKPNKKSEIVSLLEKKAIVVEVNNLTDEEFVETANALAKEYNGDIDRESVTEIVKRSGRDYTMFVNNVRKLFTYTNQIRIMDVQQLVNNPLSVDVFSLFESLINNDRPTQAIRITRNLFKMGYDTYKLLPVLASQFSFLAEVAYLDSRGSTEKEIADSLRCHPYRVKCSRRNLKYLDFNIIIEIMADLSELERNLKYNLDDPQTALELFICNFRRNYLMRK
;
A
#
# COMPACT_ATOMS: atom_id res chain seq x y z
N MET A 1 9.77 -29.69 -3.67
CA MET A 1 9.00 -29.26 -2.46
C MET A 1 8.07 -28.10 -2.80
N ILE A 2 6.99 -27.87 -2.02
CA ILE A 2 6.05 -26.75 -2.26
C ILE A 2 6.07 -25.80 -1.07
N TYR A 3 6.14 -24.50 -1.37
CA TYR A 3 6.13 -23.40 -0.40
C TYR A 3 4.98 -22.46 -0.71
N PHE A 4 4.22 -22.08 0.30
CA PHE A 4 3.13 -21.10 0.19
C PHE A 4 3.44 -19.90 1.06
N PHE A 5 3.81 -18.79 0.43
CA PHE A 5 4.13 -17.52 1.09
C PHE A 5 2.98 -16.54 0.91
N TYR A 6 2.51 -15.96 1.98
CA TYR A 6 1.52 -14.89 1.93
C TYR A 6 1.87 -13.74 2.87
N GLY A 7 1.49 -12.53 2.49
CA GLY A 7 1.82 -11.34 3.27
C GLY A 7 1.30 -10.04 2.64
N PRO A 8 1.67 -8.88 3.19
CA PRO A 8 1.10 -7.60 2.80
C PRO A 8 1.63 -7.03 1.46
N ASP A 9 2.83 -7.42 1.05
CA ASP A 9 3.54 -6.79 -0.06
C ASP A 9 4.24 -7.83 -0.96
N SER A 10 4.01 -7.73 -2.29
CA SER A 10 4.54 -8.68 -3.27
C SER A 10 6.06 -8.63 -3.40
N THR A 11 6.66 -7.44 -3.29
CA THR A 11 8.12 -7.26 -3.38
C THR A 11 8.81 -7.85 -2.16
N LEU A 12 8.21 -7.69 -0.98
CA LEU A 12 8.70 -8.30 0.25
C LEU A 12 8.65 -9.83 0.17
N LEU A 13 7.55 -10.39 -0.34
CA LEU A 13 7.43 -11.84 -0.57
C LEU A 13 8.51 -12.34 -1.51
N SER A 14 8.69 -11.69 -2.68
CA SER A 14 9.74 -12.05 -3.64
C SER A 14 11.15 -11.93 -3.04
N GLN A 15 11.39 -10.91 -2.20
CA GLN A 15 12.68 -10.74 -1.53
C GLN A 15 12.95 -11.86 -0.50
N LYS A 16 11.93 -12.27 0.24
CA LYS A 16 12.06 -13.39 1.20
C LYS A 16 12.41 -14.70 0.47
N VAL A 17 11.76 -14.98 -0.67
CA VAL A 17 12.11 -16.16 -1.50
C VAL A 17 13.54 -16.09 -2.00
N LYS A 18 13.96 -14.94 -2.57
CA LYS A 18 15.36 -14.76 -3.02
C LYS A 18 16.38 -14.96 -1.91
N THR A 19 16.06 -14.51 -0.70
CA THR A 19 16.93 -14.70 0.48
C THR A 19 17.02 -16.18 0.87
N GLU A 20 15.89 -16.90 0.83
CA GLU A 20 15.84 -18.33 1.21
C GLU A 20 16.56 -19.23 0.22
N VAL A 21 16.48 -18.93 -1.08
CA VAL A 21 17.13 -19.72 -2.13
C VAL A 21 18.57 -19.30 -2.40
N ARG A 22 19.03 -18.21 -1.78
CA ARG A 22 20.41 -17.69 -1.98
C ARG A 22 21.45 -18.75 -1.59
N GLY A 23 22.37 -19.02 -2.51
CA GLY A 23 23.42 -20.05 -2.33
C GLY A 23 22.97 -21.50 -2.60
N LYS A 24 21.68 -21.71 -2.92
CA LYS A 24 21.14 -23.02 -3.34
C LYS A 24 20.94 -23.09 -4.85
N VAL A 25 20.60 -21.97 -5.48
CA VAL A 25 20.43 -21.80 -6.92
C VAL A 25 21.01 -20.48 -7.37
N ASP A 26 21.42 -20.39 -8.64
CA ASP A 26 21.79 -19.10 -9.25
C ASP A 26 20.51 -18.35 -9.64
N ILE A 27 20.22 -17.25 -8.91
CA ILE A 27 19.04 -16.41 -9.15
C ILE A 27 19.13 -15.68 -10.50
N SER A 28 20.31 -15.51 -11.07
CA SER A 28 20.52 -14.90 -12.38
C SER A 28 20.31 -15.87 -13.54
N ASP A 29 20.37 -17.18 -13.27
CA ASP A 29 20.13 -18.23 -14.27
C ASP A 29 18.63 -18.48 -14.43
N GLN A 30 18.11 -18.16 -15.62
CA GLN A 30 16.71 -18.38 -15.97
C GLN A 30 16.30 -19.84 -16.09
N LEU A 31 17.23 -20.76 -16.11
CA LEU A 31 16.97 -22.22 -16.13
C LEU A 31 16.81 -22.78 -14.72
N GLN A 32 17.48 -22.18 -13.73
CA GLN A 32 17.41 -22.58 -12.33
C GLN A 32 16.36 -21.80 -11.52
N PHE A 33 16.14 -20.51 -11.84
CA PHE A 33 15.22 -19.64 -11.12
C PHE A 33 14.21 -19.01 -12.08
N ILE A 34 13.05 -19.65 -12.20
CA ILE A 34 12.01 -19.31 -13.16
C ILE A 34 10.85 -18.62 -12.46
N LYS A 35 10.40 -17.49 -13.02
CA LYS A 35 9.31 -16.71 -12.48
C LYS A 35 8.12 -16.66 -13.43
N PHE A 36 6.95 -16.85 -12.85
CA PHE A 36 5.65 -16.68 -13.48
C PHE A 36 4.82 -15.64 -12.69
N ASN A 37 3.90 -14.98 -13.38
CA ASN A 37 2.96 -14.06 -12.79
C ASN A 37 1.54 -14.51 -13.15
N SER A 38 0.70 -14.85 -12.17
CA SER A 38 -0.64 -15.38 -12.42
C SER A 38 -1.59 -14.41 -13.12
N PHE A 39 -1.24 -13.13 -13.27
CA PHE A 39 -1.96 -12.18 -14.12
C PHE A 39 -1.63 -12.31 -15.62
N GLN A 40 -0.54 -12.94 -15.97
CA GLN A 40 0.00 -13.03 -17.34
C GLN A 40 0.20 -14.47 -17.80
N ASP A 41 0.48 -15.38 -16.87
CA ASP A 41 0.83 -16.77 -17.12
C ASP A 41 -0.26 -17.71 -16.61
N THR A 42 -0.40 -18.88 -17.23
CA THR A 42 -1.36 -19.88 -16.79
C THR A 42 -0.78 -20.80 -15.73
N VAL A 43 -1.63 -21.31 -14.84
CA VAL A 43 -1.23 -22.26 -13.79
C VAL A 43 -0.69 -23.55 -14.40
N GLN A 44 -1.23 -24.00 -15.52
CA GLN A 44 -0.77 -25.19 -16.22
C GLN A 44 0.64 -25.02 -16.79
N ASP A 45 1.04 -23.81 -17.25
CA ASP A 45 2.42 -23.53 -17.68
C ASP A 45 3.39 -23.65 -16.50
N VAL A 46 2.99 -23.15 -15.34
CA VAL A 46 3.75 -23.27 -14.09
C VAL A 46 3.92 -24.73 -13.68
N VAL A 47 2.84 -25.52 -13.79
CA VAL A 47 2.86 -26.96 -13.47
C VAL A 47 3.75 -27.71 -14.46
N MET A 48 3.61 -27.44 -15.76
CA MET A 48 4.48 -28.05 -16.81
C MET A 48 5.94 -27.75 -16.53
N GLU A 49 6.26 -26.50 -16.23
CA GLU A 49 7.61 -26.08 -15.90
C GLU A 49 8.11 -26.76 -14.61
N SER A 50 7.25 -26.90 -13.61
CA SER A 50 7.60 -27.56 -12.35
C SER A 50 7.80 -29.09 -12.49
N LEU A 51 7.17 -29.71 -13.49
CA LEU A 51 7.34 -31.14 -13.82
C LEU A 51 8.57 -31.37 -14.64
N SER A 52 9.06 -30.39 -15.42
CA SER A 52 10.25 -30.55 -16.25
C SER A 52 11.51 -30.74 -15.39
N THR A 53 12.33 -31.66 -15.76
CA THR A 53 13.61 -31.91 -15.06
C THR A 53 14.69 -30.96 -15.57
N SER A 54 15.58 -30.53 -14.65
CA SER A 54 16.79 -29.80 -15.06
C SER A 54 17.70 -30.71 -15.91
N PHE A 55 18.19 -30.20 -17.02
CA PHE A 55 19.07 -30.99 -17.94
C PHE A 55 20.38 -31.43 -17.28
N LEU A 56 20.87 -30.68 -16.30
CA LEU A 56 22.12 -30.94 -15.58
C LEU A 56 21.91 -31.56 -14.20
N GLY A 57 20.66 -31.89 -13.79
CA GLY A 57 20.36 -32.40 -12.45
C GLY A 57 20.52 -31.36 -11.33
N GLU A 58 20.56 -30.07 -11.69
CA GLU A 58 20.68 -28.97 -10.73
C GLU A 58 19.33 -28.65 -10.07
N PRO A 59 19.33 -28.16 -8.81
CA PRO A 59 18.10 -27.75 -8.15
C PRO A 59 17.37 -26.65 -8.92
N LYS A 60 16.04 -26.80 -9.08
CA LYS A 60 15.20 -25.87 -9.80
C LYS A 60 14.22 -25.19 -8.85
N VAL A 61 14.06 -23.88 -9.04
CA VAL A 61 13.12 -23.06 -8.29
C VAL A 61 12.14 -22.43 -9.28
N VAL A 62 10.85 -22.71 -9.09
CA VAL A 62 9.75 -22.09 -9.83
C VAL A 62 8.95 -21.22 -8.88
N VAL A 63 8.74 -19.95 -9.25
CA VAL A 63 8.02 -18.98 -8.44
C VAL A 63 6.79 -18.49 -9.19
N LEU A 64 5.60 -18.69 -8.63
CA LEU A 64 4.38 -18.09 -9.13
C LEU A 64 4.00 -16.90 -8.23
N GLU A 65 4.13 -15.70 -8.77
CA GLU A 65 3.78 -14.45 -8.09
C GLU A 65 2.30 -14.11 -8.30
N ASN A 66 1.74 -13.32 -7.36
CA ASN A 66 0.37 -12.78 -7.43
C ASN A 66 -0.72 -13.86 -7.52
N CYS A 67 -0.65 -14.92 -6.73
CA CYS A 67 -1.64 -16.00 -6.69
C CYS A 67 -3.01 -15.50 -6.18
N TYR A 68 -3.70 -14.65 -6.96
CA TYR A 68 -4.98 -14.02 -6.61
C TYR A 68 -6.06 -15.05 -6.25
N PHE A 69 -6.05 -16.23 -6.89
CA PHE A 69 -7.03 -17.30 -6.69
C PHE A 69 -6.94 -17.97 -5.30
N LEU A 70 -5.87 -17.71 -4.55
CA LEU A 70 -5.72 -18.17 -3.16
C LEU A 70 -6.25 -17.16 -2.14
N SER A 71 -6.56 -15.92 -2.57
CA SER A 71 -6.98 -14.83 -1.71
C SER A 71 -8.49 -14.78 -1.50
N ASN A 72 -8.93 -14.20 -0.36
CA ASN A 72 -10.33 -13.84 -0.10
C ASN A 72 -10.76 -12.58 -0.87
N SER A 73 -9.82 -11.80 -1.40
CA SER A 73 -10.10 -10.56 -2.10
C SER A 73 -10.74 -10.85 -3.45
N LYS A 74 -11.89 -10.22 -3.71
CA LYS A 74 -12.56 -10.25 -5.03
C LYS A 74 -11.96 -9.22 -5.99
N GLU A 75 -10.91 -8.50 -5.57
CA GLU A 75 -10.31 -7.46 -6.38
C GLU A 75 -9.40 -8.06 -7.45
N LYS A 76 -9.63 -7.64 -8.69
CA LYS A 76 -8.77 -7.89 -9.86
C LYS A 76 -8.61 -9.37 -10.25
N VAL A 77 -9.71 -10.05 -10.51
CA VAL A 77 -9.65 -11.32 -11.26
C VAL A 77 -9.22 -10.99 -12.70
N PRO A 78 -8.06 -11.50 -13.18
CA PRO A 78 -7.60 -11.21 -14.52
C PRO A 78 -8.49 -11.89 -15.57
N PRO A 79 -8.56 -11.38 -16.81
CA PRO A 79 -9.29 -12.03 -17.90
C PRO A 79 -8.84 -13.47 -18.16
N LEU A 80 -7.58 -13.77 -17.85
CA LEU A 80 -6.95 -15.08 -17.97
C LEU A 80 -7.54 -16.13 -17.01
N ASP A 81 -8.27 -15.73 -15.97
CA ASP A 81 -8.86 -16.65 -14.97
C ASP A 81 -9.72 -17.76 -15.59
N LYS A 82 -10.43 -17.43 -16.67
CA LYS A 82 -11.25 -18.42 -17.42
C LYS A 82 -10.45 -19.50 -18.13
N GLN A 83 -9.15 -19.30 -18.32
CA GLN A 83 -8.22 -20.20 -18.97
C GLN A 83 -7.39 -21.02 -17.98
N GLN A 84 -7.49 -20.71 -16.69
CA GLN A 84 -6.73 -21.39 -15.63
C GLN A 84 -7.27 -22.80 -15.39
N ASP A 85 -6.39 -23.78 -15.43
CA ASP A 85 -6.67 -25.15 -15.02
C ASP A 85 -6.17 -25.42 -13.61
N PHE A 86 -6.97 -25.04 -12.63
CA PHE A 86 -6.63 -25.26 -11.21
C PHE A 86 -6.57 -26.73 -10.81
N LYS A 87 -7.18 -27.64 -11.60
CA LYS A 87 -7.09 -29.08 -11.35
C LYS A 87 -5.66 -29.58 -11.53
N SER A 88 -4.96 -29.10 -12.55
CA SER A 88 -3.55 -29.44 -12.77
C SER A 88 -2.66 -29.06 -11.57
N LEU A 89 -2.94 -27.91 -10.93
CA LEU A 89 -2.22 -27.49 -9.72
C LEU A 89 -2.55 -28.39 -8.52
N ILE A 90 -3.82 -28.77 -8.33
CA ILE A 90 -4.22 -29.71 -7.28
C ILE A 90 -3.52 -31.05 -7.45
N ASP A 91 -3.47 -31.57 -8.67
CA ASP A 91 -2.79 -32.82 -8.99
C ASP A 91 -1.28 -32.72 -8.71
N TYR A 92 -0.64 -31.59 -9.09
CA TYR A 92 0.77 -31.34 -8.81
C TYR A 92 1.04 -31.22 -7.29
N ILE A 93 0.18 -30.56 -6.53
CA ILE A 93 0.34 -30.47 -5.05
C ILE A 93 0.25 -31.87 -4.42
N ASN A 94 -0.54 -32.77 -5.01
CA ASN A 94 -0.64 -34.14 -4.53
C ASN A 94 0.60 -34.98 -4.83
N PHE A 95 1.22 -34.77 -5.99
CA PHE A 95 2.38 -35.52 -6.48
C PHE A 95 3.45 -34.57 -7.02
N PRO A 96 4.13 -33.81 -6.14
CA PRO A 96 5.10 -32.82 -6.56
C PRO A 96 6.40 -33.48 -7.07
N ASN A 97 7.04 -32.86 -8.08
CA ASN A 97 8.38 -33.23 -8.49
C ASN A 97 9.39 -32.98 -7.34
N PRO A 98 10.15 -33.99 -6.88
CA PRO A 98 11.11 -33.84 -5.79
C PRO A 98 12.27 -32.89 -6.12
N ASP A 99 12.65 -32.74 -7.40
CA ASP A 99 13.79 -31.94 -7.84
C ASP A 99 13.45 -30.47 -8.05
N THR A 100 12.16 -30.12 -7.94
CA THR A 100 11.69 -28.74 -8.09
C THR A 100 11.13 -28.19 -6.79
N ASN A 101 11.52 -26.96 -6.45
CA ASN A 101 10.91 -26.17 -5.39
C ASN A 101 9.93 -25.16 -6.00
N LEU A 102 8.62 -25.37 -5.78
CA LEU A 102 7.57 -24.47 -6.23
C LEU A 102 7.21 -23.51 -5.10
N TYR A 103 7.33 -22.20 -5.36
CA TYR A 103 6.91 -21.13 -4.48
C TYR A 103 5.65 -20.46 -5.01
N LEU A 104 4.59 -20.46 -4.22
CA LEU A 104 3.34 -19.77 -4.50
C LEU A 104 3.27 -18.51 -3.62
N LEU A 105 3.26 -17.33 -4.25
CA LEU A 105 3.27 -16.04 -3.54
C LEU A 105 1.93 -15.35 -3.67
N MET A 106 1.31 -15.00 -2.53
CA MET A 106 0.01 -14.36 -2.48
C MET A 106 0.04 -13.11 -1.60
N VAL A 107 -0.50 -12.00 -2.12
CA VAL A 107 -0.71 -10.78 -1.34
C VAL A 107 -2.06 -10.87 -0.61
N GLY A 108 -2.05 -10.56 0.69
CA GLY A 108 -3.23 -10.54 1.54
C GLY A 108 -3.39 -11.81 2.39
N LYS A 109 -4.64 -12.10 2.80
CA LYS A 109 -4.96 -13.26 3.64
C LYS A 109 -5.53 -14.42 2.82
N PRO A 110 -5.12 -15.67 3.11
CA PRO A 110 -5.59 -16.85 2.39
C PRO A 110 -7.10 -17.08 2.55
N ASN A 111 -7.72 -17.55 1.48
CA ASN A 111 -9.11 -17.99 1.49
C ASN A 111 -9.22 -19.41 2.09
N LYS A 112 -9.44 -19.52 3.38
CA LYS A 112 -9.57 -20.81 4.10
C LYS A 112 -10.73 -21.69 3.60
N LYS A 113 -11.65 -21.16 2.78
CA LYS A 113 -12.72 -21.92 2.15
C LYS A 113 -12.29 -22.53 0.80
N SER A 114 -11.15 -22.15 0.27
CA SER A 114 -10.62 -22.70 -0.98
C SER A 114 -10.04 -24.09 -0.75
N GLU A 115 -10.39 -25.04 -1.62
CA GLU A 115 -9.86 -26.40 -1.62
C GLU A 115 -8.32 -26.38 -1.77
N ILE A 116 -7.82 -25.54 -2.68
CA ILE A 116 -6.37 -25.41 -2.93
C ILE A 116 -5.65 -24.91 -1.68
N VAL A 117 -6.18 -23.90 -0.99
CA VAL A 117 -5.58 -23.37 0.25
C VAL A 117 -5.58 -24.46 1.33
N SER A 118 -6.67 -25.19 1.51
CA SER A 118 -6.77 -26.29 2.48
C SER A 118 -5.78 -27.42 2.17
N LEU A 119 -5.50 -27.66 0.90
CA LEU A 119 -4.52 -28.64 0.44
C LEU A 119 -3.08 -28.17 0.69
N LEU A 120 -2.81 -26.89 0.40
CA LEU A 120 -1.51 -26.26 0.65
C LEU A 120 -1.17 -26.25 2.15
N GLU A 121 -2.15 -25.92 3.01
CA GLU A 121 -1.96 -25.96 4.48
C GLU A 121 -1.56 -27.36 5.00
N LYS A 122 -1.95 -28.43 4.29
CA LYS A 122 -1.63 -29.81 4.67
C LYS A 122 -0.32 -30.32 4.10
N LYS A 123 0.07 -29.87 2.91
CA LYS A 123 1.14 -30.47 2.10
C LYS A 123 2.31 -29.54 1.80
N ALA A 124 2.12 -28.23 1.89
CA ALA A 124 3.15 -27.24 1.62
C ALA A 124 3.76 -26.69 2.92
N ILE A 125 4.93 -26.10 2.80
CA ILE A 125 5.53 -25.27 3.86
C ILE A 125 4.87 -23.90 3.75
N VAL A 126 4.02 -23.56 4.76
CA VAL A 126 3.27 -22.30 4.76
C VAL A 126 4.02 -21.26 5.58
N VAL A 127 4.27 -20.10 4.99
CA VAL A 127 5.01 -18.99 5.61
C VAL A 127 4.17 -17.72 5.54
N GLU A 128 3.80 -17.19 6.69
CA GLU A 128 3.22 -15.85 6.81
C GLU A 128 4.34 -14.81 6.92
N VAL A 129 4.38 -13.89 5.98
CA VAL A 129 5.32 -12.78 5.98
C VAL A 129 4.61 -11.55 6.54
N ASN A 130 5.04 -11.09 7.70
CA ASN A 130 4.51 -9.90 8.33
C ASN A 130 5.18 -8.62 7.82
N ASN A 131 4.59 -7.47 8.14
CA ASN A 131 5.25 -6.18 7.94
C ASN A 131 6.58 -6.15 8.68
N LEU A 132 7.58 -5.53 8.07
CA LEU A 132 8.89 -5.36 8.68
C LEU A 132 8.83 -4.53 9.96
N THR A 133 9.63 -4.92 10.93
CA THR A 133 9.94 -4.13 12.12
C THR A 133 10.86 -2.95 11.76
N ASP A 134 11.02 -1.98 12.66
CA ASP A 134 11.91 -0.84 12.43
C ASP A 134 13.38 -1.29 12.28
N GLU A 135 13.77 -2.33 13.02
CA GLU A 135 15.09 -2.96 12.94
C GLU A 135 15.32 -3.60 11.56
N GLU A 136 14.36 -4.35 11.04
CA GLU A 136 14.44 -4.99 9.70
C GLU A 136 14.49 -3.95 8.58
N PHE A 137 13.85 -2.77 8.73
CA PHE A 137 14.02 -1.66 7.80
C PHE A 137 15.44 -1.10 7.83
N VAL A 138 16.05 -0.96 9.02
CA VAL A 138 17.45 -0.52 9.16
C VAL A 138 18.40 -1.54 8.53
N GLU A 139 18.20 -2.83 8.75
CA GLU A 139 19.01 -3.89 8.13
C GLU A 139 18.89 -3.86 6.60
N THR A 140 17.69 -3.66 6.07
CA THR A 140 17.43 -3.53 4.63
C THR A 140 18.15 -2.31 4.05
N ALA A 141 18.07 -1.15 4.73
CA ALA A 141 18.75 0.07 4.31
C ALA A 141 20.28 -0.10 4.30
N ASN A 142 20.84 -0.75 5.34
CA ASN A 142 22.27 -1.04 5.43
C ASN A 142 22.75 -2.03 4.35
N ALA A 143 21.91 -3.02 3.99
CA ALA A 143 22.21 -3.93 2.89
C ALA A 143 22.26 -3.18 1.55
N LEU A 144 21.28 -2.28 1.29
CA LEU A 144 21.29 -1.42 0.12
C LEU A 144 22.48 -0.46 0.12
N ALA A 145 22.82 0.14 1.28
CA ALA A 145 23.99 1.02 1.40
C ALA A 145 25.27 0.33 0.96
N LYS A 146 25.46 -0.94 1.32
CA LYS A 146 26.61 -1.74 0.87
C LYS A 146 26.61 -1.97 -0.65
N GLU A 147 25.44 -2.19 -1.28
CA GLU A 147 25.36 -2.34 -2.73
C GLU A 147 25.81 -1.07 -3.48
N TYR A 148 25.55 0.10 -2.89
CA TYR A 148 25.92 1.41 -3.47
C TYR A 148 27.26 1.97 -2.95
N ASN A 149 28.02 1.22 -2.15
CA ASN A 149 29.24 1.69 -1.45
C ASN A 149 28.99 3.00 -0.69
N GLY A 150 27.83 3.09 -0.04
CA GLY A 150 27.35 4.29 0.65
C GLY A 150 27.08 4.08 2.14
N ASP A 151 26.55 5.10 2.78
CA ASP A 151 26.19 5.13 4.20
C ASP A 151 24.83 5.82 4.40
N ILE A 152 24.06 5.35 5.38
CA ILE A 152 22.78 5.92 5.79
C ILE A 152 22.63 5.83 7.30
N ASP A 153 22.27 6.93 7.95
CA ASP A 153 22.03 6.95 9.39
C ASP A 153 20.61 6.45 9.76
N ARG A 154 20.46 6.03 11.02
CA ARG A 154 19.19 5.46 11.54
C ARG A 154 18.05 6.50 11.51
N GLU A 155 18.35 7.77 11.73
CA GLU A 155 17.36 8.85 11.71
C GLU A 155 16.75 8.99 10.29
N SER A 156 17.62 8.99 9.27
CA SER A 156 17.20 8.99 7.86
C SER A 156 16.34 7.79 7.51
N VAL A 157 16.72 6.58 7.96
CA VAL A 157 15.90 5.37 7.75
C VAL A 157 14.52 5.54 8.36
N THR A 158 14.46 6.01 9.61
CA THR A 158 13.17 6.21 10.32
C THR A 158 12.26 7.20 9.57
N GLU A 159 12.82 8.30 9.08
CA GLU A 159 12.05 9.28 8.30
C GLU A 159 11.61 8.72 6.93
N ILE A 160 12.45 7.91 6.26
CA ILE A 160 12.05 7.24 5.01
C ILE A 160 10.89 6.26 5.28
N VAL A 161 10.96 5.44 6.33
CA VAL A 161 9.89 4.51 6.73
C VAL A 161 8.58 5.26 6.94
N LYS A 162 8.63 6.38 7.68
CA LYS A 162 7.46 7.23 7.93
C LYS A 162 6.86 7.78 6.63
N ARG A 163 7.70 8.31 5.73
CA ARG A 163 7.28 8.86 4.43
C ARG A 163 6.82 7.81 3.45
N SER A 164 7.32 6.59 3.56
CA SER A 164 6.90 5.43 2.75
C SER A 164 5.63 4.77 3.28
N GLY A 165 5.07 5.22 4.42
CA GLY A 165 3.88 4.61 5.03
C GLY A 165 4.10 3.15 5.46
N ARG A 166 5.35 2.74 5.73
CA ARG A 166 5.79 1.36 6.02
C ARG A 166 5.58 0.38 4.86
N ASP A 167 5.33 0.88 3.66
CA ASP A 167 5.32 0.07 2.44
C ASP A 167 6.75 -0.28 2.04
N TYR A 168 7.04 -1.58 1.92
CA TYR A 168 8.39 -2.07 1.64
C TYR A 168 8.88 -1.63 0.26
N THR A 169 8.03 -1.73 -0.75
CA THR A 169 8.37 -1.34 -2.12
C THR A 169 8.70 0.16 -2.21
N MET A 170 7.86 1.00 -1.61
CA MET A 170 8.09 2.43 -1.56
C MET A 170 9.36 2.78 -0.79
N PHE A 171 9.63 2.10 0.32
CA PHE A 171 10.84 2.28 1.11
C PHE A 171 12.08 1.97 0.30
N VAL A 172 12.17 0.79 -0.31
CA VAL A 172 13.34 0.37 -1.12
C VAL A 172 13.56 1.32 -2.29
N ASN A 173 12.49 1.73 -2.99
CA ASN A 173 12.58 2.67 -4.09
C ASN A 173 13.08 4.05 -3.64
N ASN A 174 12.64 4.53 -2.48
CA ASN A 174 13.12 5.79 -1.92
C ASN A 174 14.58 5.71 -1.51
N VAL A 175 15.03 4.63 -0.87
CA VAL A 175 16.44 4.43 -0.50
C VAL A 175 17.32 4.39 -1.76
N ARG A 176 16.93 3.63 -2.79
CA ARG A 176 17.64 3.57 -4.07
C ARG A 176 17.71 4.95 -4.74
N LYS A 177 16.59 5.67 -4.78
CA LYS A 177 16.57 7.04 -5.32
C LYS A 177 17.56 7.96 -4.60
N LEU A 178 17.62 7.88 -3.28
CA LEU A 178 18.57 8.68 -2.50
C LEU A 178 20.02 8.31 -2.81
N PHE A 179 20.36 7.03 -2.96
CA PHE A 179 21.69 6.58 -3.34
C PHE A 179 22.08 6.96 -4.78
N THR A 180 21.14 7.25 -5.67
CA THR A 180 21.48 7.84 -6.98
C THR A 180 21.87 9.31 -6.88
N TYR A 181 21.50 9.99 -5.79
CA TYR A 181 21.83 11.40 -5.54
C TYR A 181 23.10 11.58 -4.70
N THR A 182 23.27 10.77 -3.65
CA THR A 182 24.42 10.88 -2.72
C THR A 182 24.80 9.52 -2.16
N ASN A 183 26.11 9.32 -1.90
CA ASN A 183 26.58 8.11 -1.21
C ASN A 183 26.47 8.20 0.32
N GLN A 184 26.15 9.38 0.88
CA GLN A 184 25.97 9.58 2.31
C GLN A 184 24.58 10.20 2.55
N ILE A 185 23.58 9.34 2.78
CA ILE A 185 22.21 9.79 3.01
C ILE A 185 22.07 10.34 4.42
N ARG A 186 21.58 11.58 4.54
CA ARG A 186 21.25 12.26 5.79
C ARG A 186 19.82 12.77 5.77
N ILE A 187 19.31 13.11 6.95
CA ILE A 187 17.90 13.54 7.13
C ILE A 187 17.49 14.68 6.18
N MET A 188 18.41 15.60 5.86
CA MET A 188 18.14 16.72 4.94
C MET A 188 17.87 16.23 3.50
N ASP A 189 18.59 15.19 3.05
CA ASP A 189 18.41 14.60 1.73
C ASP A 189 17.03 13.93 1.64
N VAL A 190 16.66 13.22 2.72
CA VAL A 190 15.33 12.59 2.82
C VAL A 190 14.22 13.63 2.78
N GLN A 191 14.35 14.72 3.54
CA GLN A 191 13.36 15.80 3.57
C GLN A 191 13.20 16.49 2.23
N GLN A 192 14.26 16.60 1.46
CA GLN A 192 14.28 17.26 0.15
C GLN A 192 13.75 16.35 -0.97
N LEU A 193 14.12 15.07 -0.95
CA LEU A 193 13.91 14.17 -2.09
C LEU A 193 12.78 13.15 -1.88
N VAL A 194 12.42 12.80 -0.64
CA VAL A 194 11.35 11.85 -0.38
C VAL A 194 10.08 12.58 0.02
N ASN A 195 9.06 12.50 -0.82
CA ASN A 195 7.77 13.11 -0.56
C ASN A 195 7.03 12.38 0.57
N ASN A 196 6.21 13.10 1.33
CA ASN A 196 5.24 12.47 2.21
C ASN A 196 4.17 11.74 1.38
N PRO A 197 3.54 10.69 1.91
CA PRO A 197 2.34 10.13 1.29
C PRO A 197 1.27 11.21 1.12
N LEU A 198 0.58 11.22 -0.02
CA LEU A 198 -0.48 12.19 -0.31
C LEU A 198 -1.52 12.28 0.81
N SER A 199 -1.87 11.13 1.41
CA SER A 199 -2.82 11.07 2.53
C SER A 199 -2.36 11.87 3.75
N VAL A 200 -1.05 11.93 4.04
CA VAL A 200 -0.49 12.70 5.16
C VAL A 200 -0.54 14.18 4.87
N ASP A 201 -0.20 14.59 3.66
CA ASP A 201 -0.22 16.00 3.27
C ASP A 201 -1.66 16.51 3.15
N VAL A 202 -2.60 15.72 2.62
CA VAL A 202 -4.03 16.08 2.60
C VAL A 202 -4.63 16.06 3.99
N PHE A 203 -4.19 15.17 4.89
CA PHE A 203 -4.60 15.22 6.29
C PHE A 203 -4.12 16.53 6.95
N SER A 204 -2.89 16.97 6.67
CA SER A 204 -2.37 18.26 7.15
C SER A 204 -3.17 19.44 6.59
N LEU A 205 -3.59 19.37 5.32
CA LEU A 205 -4.51 20.33 4.72
C LEU A 205 -5.86 20.34 5.45
N PHE A 206 -6.48 19.18 5.65
CA PHE A 206 -7.74 19.01 6.36
C PHE A 206 -7.68 19.60 7.78
N GLU A 207 -6.65 19.28 8.56
CA GLU A 207 -6.45 19.84 9.91
C GLU A 207 -6.25 21.36 9.86
N SER A 208 -5.56 21.90 8.86
CA SER A 208 -5.36 23.34 8.72
C SER A 208 -6.63 24.10 8.34
N LEU A 209 -7.57 23.46 7.63
CA LEU A 209 -8.88 24.04 7.33
C LEU A 209 -9.72 24.23 8.60
N ILE A 210 -9.70 23.24 9.50
CA ILE A 210 -10.58 23.20 10.68
C ILE A 210 -9.97 23.94 11.87
N ASN A 211 -8.68 23.70 12.17
CA ASN A 211 -8.07 24.12 13.44
C ASN A 211 -7.23 25.40 13.33
N ASN A 212 -7.06 25.97 12.15
CA ASN A 212 -6.14 27.08 11.98
C ASN A 212 -6.87 28.41 11.77
N ASP A 213 -6.49 29.39 12.58
CA ASP A 213 -7.01 30.76 12.48
C ASP A 213 -6.56 31.50 11.20
N ARG A 214 -5.69 30.91 10.39
CA ARG A 214 -5.12 31.55 9.20
C ARG A 214 -5.30 30.69 7.94
N PRO A 215 -6.17 31.10 6.99
CA PRO A 215 -6.34 30.40 5.69
C PRO A 215 -5.04 30.26 4.88
N THR A 216 -4.07 31.14 5.13
CA THR A 216 -2.77 31.17 4.45
C THR A 216 -1.97 29.87 4.56
N GLN A 217 -2.13 29.11 5.66
CA GLN A 217 -1.42 27.84 5.80
C GLN A 217 -2.04 26.76 4.91
N ALA A 218 -3.36 26.66 4.85
CA ALA A 218 -4.07 25.71 3.99
C ALA A 218 -3.72 25.96 2.51
N ILE A 219 -3.73 27.22 2.07
CA ILE A 219 -3.32 27.62 0.72
C ILE A 219 -1.85 27.26 0.45
N ARG A 220 -0.94 27.49 1.43
CA ARG A 220 0.46 27.13 1.28
C ARG A 220 0.66 25.62 1.08
N ILE A 221 -0.05 24.80 1.87
CA ILE A 221 -0.03 23.34 1.75
C ILE A 221 -0.54 22.93 0.36
N THR A 222 -1.68 23.46 -0.07
CA THR A 222 -2.28 23.15 -1.38
C THR A 222 -1.33 23.50 -2.53
N ARG A 223 -0.73 24.68 -2.51
CA ARG A 223 0.25 25.10 -3.54
C ARG A 223 1.51 24.24 -3.55
N ASN A 224 1.96 23.77 -2.37
CA ASN A 224 3.07 22.82 -2.32
C ASN A 224 2.67 21.47 -2.93
N LEU A 225 1.45 20.97 -2.69
CA LEU A 225 0.92 19.76 -3.31
C LEU A 225 0.88 19.89 -4.84
N PHE A 226 0.44 21.04 -5.36
CA PHE A 226 0.48 21.30 -6.82
C PHE A 226 1.91 21.30 -7.37
N LYS A 227 2.88 21.92 -6.67
CA LYS A 227 4.31 21.89 -7.05
C LYS A 227 4.90 20.48 -7.04
N MET A 228 4.38 19.58 -6.20
CA MET A 228 4.76 18.15 -6.16
C MET A 228 4.11 17.32 -7.29
N GLY A 229 3.31 17.96 -8.19
CA GLY A 229 2.66 17.29 -9.30
C GLY A 229 1.32 16.63 -8.96
N TYR A 230 0.76 16.92 -7.80
CA TYR A 230 -0.62 16.55 -7.50
C TYR A 230 -1.58 17.55 -8.15
N ASP A 231 -2.64 17.03 -8.76
CA ASP A 231 -3.71 17.84 -9.35
C ASP A 231 -4.96 17.85 -8.44
N THR A 232 -5.87 18.76 -8.71
CA THR A 232 -7.13 18.90 -7.96
C THR A 232 -7.97 17.63 -8.01
N TYR A 233 -7.95 16.88 -9.13
CA TYR A 233 -8.71 15.64 -9.27
C TYR A 233 -8.21 14.52 -8.36
N LYS A 234 -6.92 14.55 -7.95
CA LYS A 234 -6.37 13.63 -6.96
C LYS A 234 -6.58 14.11 -5.51
N LEU A 235 -6.52 15.43 -5.29
CA LEU A 235 -6.65 16.01 -3.94
C LEU A 235 -8.08 15.97 -3.44
N LEU A 236 -9.05 16.30 -4.31
CA LEU A 236 -10.46 16.46 -3.93
C LEU A 236 -11.09 15.18 -3.35
N PRO A 237 -10.97 13.99 -3.97
CA PRO A 237 -11.51 12.76 -3.39
C PRO A 237 -10.90 12.40 -2.03
N VAL A 238 -9.59 12.64 -1.85
CA VAL A 238 -8.91 12.36 -0.59
C VAL A 238 -9.40 13.33 0.50
N LEU A 239 -9.57 14.61 0.17
CA LEU A 239 -10.13 15.60 1.09
C LEU A 239 -11.59 15.26 1.45
N ALA A 240 -12.43 14.92 0.47
CA ALA A 240 -13.81 14.50 0.67
C ALA A 240 -13.91 13.27 1.58
N SER A 241 -12.99 12.31 1.44
CA SER A 241 -12.95 11.12 2.31
C SER A 241 -12.66 11.44 3.78
N GLN A 242 -11.93 12.54 4.07
CA GLN A 242 -11.69 12.98 5.46
C GLN A 242 -12.98 13.56 6.07
N PHE A 243 -13.75 14.34 5.31
CA PHE A 243 -15.04 14.85 5.78
C PHE A 243 -16.09 13.75 5.91
N SER A 244 -16.11 12.76 4.99
CA SER A 244 -16.96 11.57 5.11
C SER A 244 -16.67 10.80 6.40
N PHE A 245 -15.40 10.53 6.69
CA PHE A 245 -14.99 9.89 7.94
C PHE A 245 -15.41 10.72 9.17
N LEU A 246 -15.26 12.05 9.12
CA LEU A 246 -15.69 12.93 10.20
C LEU A 246 -17.21 12.88 10.42
N ALA A 247 -18.01 12.80 9.34
CA ALA A 247 -19.46 12.63 9.41
C ALA A 247 -19.86 11.31 10.07
N GLU A 248 -19.19 10.20 9.69
CA GLU A 248 -19.42 8.89 10.29
C GLU A 248 -19.12 8.88 11.79
N VAL A 249 -17.99 9.50 12.20
CA VAL A 249 -17.65 9.66 13.61
C VAL A 249 -18.69 10.52 14.33
N ALA A 250 -19.13 11.65 13.74
CA ALA A 250 -20.14 12.51 14.32
C ALA A 250 -21.48 11.78 14.54
N TYR A 251 -21.89 10.98 13.56
CA TYR A 251 -23.10 10.18 13.64
C TYR A 251 -23.05 9.14 14.76
N LEU A 252 -21.95 8.38 14.87
CA LEU A 252 -21.78 7.38 15.92
C LEU A 252 -21.61 8.00 17.30
N ASP A 253 -20.93 9.14 17.38
CA ASP A 253 -20.75 9.90 18.62
C ASP A 253 -22.09 10.45 19.16
N SER A 254 -22.98 10.93 18.28
CA SER A 254 -24.33 11.38 18.65
C SER A 254 -25.22 10.25 19.21
N ARG A 255 -24.89 9.00 18.92
CA ARG A 255 -25.56 7.81 19.47
C ARG A 255 -24.96 7.33 20.79
N GLY A 256 -23.97 8.03 21.32
CA GLY A 256 -23.33 7.69 22.59
C GLY A 256 -22.28 6.58 22.50
N SER A 257 -21.84 6.23 21.29
CA SER A 257 -20.80 5.19 21.11
C SER A 257 -19.45 5.65 21.70
N THR A 258 -18.77 4.74 22.36
CA THR A 258 -17.43 4.98 22.91
C THR A 258 -16.39 5.10 21.78
N GLU A 259 -15.23 5.69 22.09
CA GLU A 259 -14.11 5.82 21.13
C GLU A 259 -13.67 4.45 20.54
N LYS A 260 -13.68 3.43 21.38
CA LYS A 260 -13.31 2.07 20.98
C LYS A 260 -14.37 1.44 20.05
N GLU A 261 -15.64 1.57 20.38
CA GLU A 261 -16.73 1.05 19.54
C GLU A 261 -16.78 1.73 18.18
N ILE A 262 -16.54 3.04 18.12
CA ILE A 262 -16.43 3.78 16.86
C ILE A 262 -15.21 3.26 16.04
N ALA A 263 -14.04 3.10 16.70
CA ALA A 263 -12.84 2.62 16.04
C ALA A 263 -13.02 1.20 15.46
N ASP A 264 -13.65 0.30 16.21
CA ASP A 264 -13.96 -1.07 15.77
C ASP A 264 -14.96 -1.07 14.61
N SER A 265 -16.02 -0.24 14.69
CA SER A 265 -17.04 -0.12 13.65
C SER A 265 -16.47 0.40 12.33
N LEU A 266 -15.63 1.44 12.40
CA LEU A 266 -15.00 2.08 11.24
C LEU A 266 -13.68 1.40 10.83
N ARG A 267 -13.27 0.32 11.51
CA ARG A 267 -12.04 -0.43 11.26
C ARG A 267 -10.80 0.45 11.20
N CYS A 268 -10.68 1.36 12.16
CA CYS A 268 -9.59 2.32 12.20
C CYS A 268 -8.90 2.34 13.57
N HIS A 269 -7.73 2.98 13.64
CA HIS A 269 -7.02 3.14 14.91
C HIS A 269 -7.78 4.12 15.85
N PRO A 270 -7.95 3.85 17.15
CA PRO A 270 -8.67 4.71 18.11
C PRO A 270 -8.17 6.16 18.14
N TYR A 271 -6.88 6.38 17.95
CA TYR A 271 -6.29 7.72 17.84
C TYR A 271 -6.92 8.58 16.73
N ARG A 272 -7.30 7.97 15.60
CA ARG A 272 -7.98 8.69 14.50
C ARG A 272 -9.36 9.18 14.94
N VAL A 273 -10.11 8.37 15.68
CA VAL A 273 -11.41 8.75 16.27
C VAL A 273 -11.23 9.90 17.25
N LYS A 274 -10.22 9.82 18.14
CA LYS A 274 -9.89 10.90 19.09
C LYS A 274 -9.60 12.23 18.40
N CYS A 275 -8.82 12.23 17.32
CA CYS A 275 -8.58 13.44 16.51
C CYS A 275 -9.86 13.98 15.88
N SER A 276 -10.70 13.10 15.32
CA SER A 276 -11.98 13.49 14.74
C SER A 276 -12.93 14.11 15.77
N ARG A 277 -13.06 13.53 16.97
CA ARG A 277 -13.85 14.12 18.06
C ARG A 277 -13.37 15.52 18.46
N ARG A 278 -12.06 15.78 18.41
CA ARG A 278 -11.52 17.13 18.62
C ARG A 278 -12.02 18.10 17.55
N ASN A 279 -12.09 17.67 16.30
CA ASN A 279 -12.54 18.48 15.17
C ASN A 279 -14.05 18.77 15.21
N LEU A 280 -14.86 17.85 15.78
CA LEU A 280 -16.30 18.06 16.00
C LEU A 280 -16.63 19.19 16.98
N LYS A 281 -15.65 19.74 17.72
CA LYS A 281 -15.83 20.95 18.51
C LYS A 281 -16.03 22.21 17.64
N TYR A 282 -15.56 22.16 16.39
CA TYR A 282 -15.60 23.29 15.43
C TYR A 282 -16.68 23.11 14.36
N LEU A 283 -17.01 21.86 14.01
CA LEU A 283 -17.93 21.50 12.95
C LEU A 283 -19.00 20.54 13.49
N ASP A 284 -20.26 20.93 13.43
CA ASP A 284 -21.37 20.02 13.71
C ASP A 284 -21.71 19.15 12.47
N PHE A 285 -22.55 18.15 12.67
CA PHE A 285 -22.91 17.18 11.64
C PHE A 285 -23.53 17.86 10.39
N ASN A 286 -24.40 18.86 10.59
CA ASN A 286 -25.08 19.52 9.47
C ASN A 286 -24.10 20.34 8.62
N ILE A 287 -23.16 21.04 9.27
CA ILE A 287 -22.08 21.77 8.58
C ILE A 287 -21.19 20.80 7.79
N ILE A 288 -20.87 19.64 8.34
CA ILE A 288 -20.08 18.63 7.62
C ILE A 288 -20.81 18.16 6.36
N ILE A 289 -22.12 17.94 6.43
CA ILE A 289 -22.94 17.55 5.27
C ILE A 289 -22.97 18.66 4.21
N GLU A 290 -23.09 19.94 4.62
CA GLU A 290 -22.98 21.09 3.71
C GLU A 290 -21.61 21.12 3.00
N ILE A 291 -20.51 20.94 3.75
CA ILE A 291 -19.17 20.87 3.18
C ILE A 291 -19.08 19.73 2.13
N MET A 292 -19.63 18.57 2.43
CA MET A 292 -19.63 17.44 1.50
C MET A 292 -20.44 17.71 0.24
N ALA A 293 -21.58 18.42 0.37
CA ALA A 293 -22.39 18.85 -0.76
C ALA A 293 -21.61 19.82 -1.67
N ASP A 294 -20.95 20.82 -1.06
CA ASP A 294 -20.17 21.81 -1.82
C ASP A 294 -18.92 21.18 -2.47
N LEU A 295 -18.27 20.20 -1.82
CA LEU A 295 -17.20 19.41 -2.44
C LEU A 295 -17.68 18.57 -3.62
N SER A 296 -18.89 18.00 -3.52
CA SER A 296 -19.52 17.25 -4.62
C SER A 296 -19.90 18.15 -5.79
N GLU A 297 -20.37 19.37 -5.50
CA GLU A 297 -20.65 20.35 -6.52
C GLU A 297 -19.37 20.84 -7.22
N LEU A 298 -18.33 21.11 -6.44
CA LEU A 298 -17.00 21.43 -6.96
C LEU A 298 -16.49 20.32 -7.90
N GLU A 299 -16.56 19.05 -7.48
CA GLU A 299 -16.17 17.91 -8.33
C GLU A 299 -16.97 17.85 -9.64
N ARG A 300 -18.28 18.08 -9.55
CA ARG A 300 -19.15 18.12 -10.72
C ARG A 300 -18.74 19.22 -11.69
N ASN A 301 -18.51 20.45 -11.19
CA ASN A 301 -18.13 21.59 -12.01
C ASN A 301 -16.78 21.35 -12.70
N LEU A 302 -15.82 20.75 -12.02
CA LEU A 302 -14.54 20.35 -12.60
C LEU A 302 -14.69 19.30 -13.71
N LYS A 303 -15.57 18.30 -13.54
CA LYS A 303 -15.83 17.27 -14.56
C LYS A 303 -16.49 17.83 -15.82
N TYR A 304 -17.28 18.91 -15.70
CA TYR A 304 -17.88 19.61 -16.83
C TYR A 304 -17.00 20.74 -17.39
N ASN A 305 -15.74 20.88 -16.90
CA ASN A 305 -14.80 21.95 -17.29
C ASN A 305 -15.38 23.36 -17.14
N LEU A 306 -16.19 23.59 -16.12
CA LEU A 306 -16.81 24.90 -15.86
C LEU A 306 -15.84 25.85 -15.16
N ASP A 307 -14.88 25.29 -14.39
CA ASP A 307 -13.94 26.04 -13.57
C ASP A 307 -12.49 25.59 -13.83
N ASP A 308 -11.53 26.52 -13.62
CA ASP A 308 -10.11 26.15 -13.54
C ASP A 308 -9.86 25.36 -12.27
N PRO A 309 -9.33 24.10 -12.35
CA PRO A 309 -9.27 23.19 -11.23
C PRO A 309 -8.48 23.73 -10.03
N GLN A 310 -7.36 24.40 -10.26
CA GLN A 310 -6.53 24.91 -9.17
C GLN A 310 -7.20 26.10 -8.48
N THR A 311 -7.70 27.04 -9.27
CA THR A 311 -8.41 28.24 -8.78
C THR A 311 -9.65 27.85 -8.00
N ALA A 312 -10.45 26.90 -8.48
CA ALA A 312 -11.67 26.44 -7.82
C ALA A 312 -11.39 25.85 -6.44
N LEU A 313 -10.35 24.99 -6.31
CA LEU A 313 -9.95 24.44 -5.01
C LEU A 313 -9.40 25.55 -4.08
N GLU A 314 -8.55 26.46 -4.60
CA GLU A 314 -8.05 27.59 -3.78
C GLU A 314 -9.18 28.49 -3.29
N LEU A 315 -10.20 28.78 -4.13
CA LEU A 315 -11.38 29.55 -3.71
C LEU A 315 -12.20 28.84 -2.64
N PHE A 316 -12.41 27.53 -2.77
CA PHE A 316 -13.07 26.72 -1.74
C PHE A 316 -12.32 26.85 -0.41
N ILE A 317 -10.99 26.70 -0.42
CA ILE A 317 -10.14 26.79 0.78
C ILE A 317 -10.18 28.20 1.39
N CYS A 318 -10.07 29.25 0.58
CA CYS A 318 -10.13 30.64 1.05
C CYS A 318 -11.46 30.98 1.71
N ASN A 319 -12.56 30.46 1.17
CA ASN A 319 -13.90 30.73 1.66
C ASN A 319 -14.33 29.81 2.81
N PHE A 320 -13.60 28.70 3.05
CA PHE A 320 -13.97 27.65 4.00
C PHE A 320 -14.32 28.21 5.39
N ARG A 321 -13.44 29.03 5.97
CA ARG A 321 -13.66 29.61 7.31
C ARG A 321 -14.91 30.46 7.36
N ARG A 322 -15.09 31.37 6.37
CA ARG A 322 -16.26 32.25 6.29
C ARG A 322 -17.55 31.46 6.15
N ASN A 323 -17.53 30.43 5.31
CA ASN A 323 -18.72 29.68 4.97
C ASN A 323 -19.15 28.71 6.06
N TYR A 324 -18.22 28.14 6.85
CA TYR A 324 -18.52 27.03 7.75
C TYR A 324 -18.13 27.25 9.22
N LEU A 325 -17.10 28.04 9.52
CA LEU A 325 -16.61 28.22 10.88
C LEU A 325 -17.08 29.52 11.54
N MET A 326 -17.48 30.55 10.77
CA MET A 326 -17.93 31.85 11.28
C MET A 326 -19.44 32.01 11.27
N ARG A 327 -20.22 30.98 11.03
CA ARG A 327 -21.70 31.02 11.04
C ARG A 327 -22.33 30.92 12.43
N LYS A 328 -21.58 31.21 13.51
CA LYS A 328 -22.11 31.26 14.87
C LYS A 328 -22.74 32.62 15.17
#